data_8fdcd241d1c0cc7fcd53764638b7e40d
#
_entry.id   8fdcd241d1c0cc7fcd53764638b7e40d
#
_cell.length_a   1.000
_cell.length_b   1.000
_cell.length_c   1.000
_cell.angle_alpha   90.00
_cell.angle_beta   90.00
_cell.angle_gamma   90.00
#
_symmetry.space_group_name_H-M   'P 1'
#
loop_
_entity.id
_entity.type
_entity.pdbx_description
1 polymer ?
#
loop_
_entity_poly.entity_id
_entity_poly.type
_entity_poly.pdbx_seq_one_letter_code
_entity_poly.pdbx_strand_id
1 'polypeptide(L)'
;MVDYAKLLDEEKARRDSATANAEARRRREIELVAFFRSVEIALGQEMMKANQELRRRGAPPIEGPFRPRKGEEQIELSLGPRGRGCRLSLESVDPLMGLSRMKVELLDESRNVVGRMQYLLEGEAVDVKAYKPLVEGFPDRGTVHSPEEIAQEIVPAMIRGRFA
;
A
#
# COMPACT_ATOMS: atom_id res chain seq x y z
N MET A 1 12.47 51.93 -7.81
CA MET A 1 11.65 51.72 -9.01
C MET A 1 11.46 50.21 -9.18
N VAL A 2 10.27 49.79 -9.45
CA VAL A 2 9.95 48.35 -9.64
C VAL A 2 10.37 47.92 -11.05
N ASP A 3 11.16 46.86 -11.14
CA ASP A 3 11.46 46.20 -12.40
C ASP A 3 10.39 45.19 -12.74
N TYR A 4 9.40 45.60 -13.53
CA TYR A 4 8.27 44.72 -13.87
C TYR A 4 8.66 43.55 -14.77
N ALA A 5 9.68 43.69 -15.59
CA ALA A 5 10.17 42.60 -16.42
C ALA A 5 10.70 41.47 -15.56
N LYS A 6 11.53 41.80 -14.55
CA LYS A 6 12.05 40.83 -13.59
C LYS A 6 10.92 40.19 -12.75
N LEU A 7 9.98 41.02 -12.29
CA LEU A 7 8.84 40.54 -11.52
C LEU A 7 7.99 39.51 -12.29
N LEU A 8 7.72 39.80 -13.56
CA LEU A 8 6.94 38.90 -14.42
C LEU A 8 7.70 37.63 -14.75
N ASP A 9 9.01 37.71 -14.95
CA ASP A 9 9.84 36.50 -15.15
C ASP A 9 9.89 35.62 -13.91
N GLU A 10 10.03 36.21 -12.72
CA GLU A 10 9.99 35.50 -11.44
C GLU A 10 8.63 34.83 -11.21
N GLU A 11 7.53 35.53 -11.51
CA GLU A 11 6.19 34.99 -11.37
C GLU A 11 5.91 33.82 -12.33
N LYS A 12 6.39 33.96 -13.59
CA LYS A 12 6.31 32.85 -14.56
C LYS A 12 7.09 31.65 -14.11
N ALA A 13 8.33 31.83 -13.63
CA ALA A 13 9.15 30.72 -13.10
C ALA A 13 8.46 30.02 -11.91
N ARG A 14 7.82 30.79 -11.02
CA ARG A 14 7.06 30.27 -9.90
C ARG A 14 5.87 29.42 -10.35
N ARG A 15 5.13 29.87 -11.34
CA ARG A 15 3.98 29.14 -11.90
C ARG A 15 4.43 27.86 -12.59
N ASP A 16 5.49 27.93 -13.38
CA ASP A 16 6.04 26.76 -14.08
C ASP A 16 6.53 25.69 -13.09
N SER A 17 7.19 26.11 -12.00
CA SER A 17 7.60 25.20 -10.92
C SER A 17 6.40 24.55 -10.21
N ALA A 18 5.35 25.34 -9.92
CA ALA A 18 4.14 24.83 -9.29
C ALA A 18 3.43 23.78 -10.17
N THR A 19 3.38 24.04 -11.48
CA THR A 19 2.80 23.09 -12.46
C THR A 19 3.63 21.81 -12.53
N ALA A 20 4.96 21.90 -12.62
CA ALA A 20 5.84 20.75 -12.64
C ALA A 20 5.71 19.90 -11.36
N ASN A 21 5.60 20.55 -10.20
CA ASN A 21 5.40 19.85 -8.91
C ASN A 21 4.05 19.14 -8.85
N ALA A 22 2.98 19.75 -9.36
CA ALA A 22 1.65 19.13 -9.42
C ALA A 22 1.65 17.90 -10.34
N GLU A 23 2.31 17.96 -11.49
CA GLU A 23 2.47 16.83 -12.41
C GLU A 23 3.28 15.69 -11.78
N ALA A 24 4.37 16.00 -11.08
CA ALA A 24 5.19 15.01 -10.37
C ALA A 24 4.39 14.28 -9.29
N ARG A 25 3.56 15.01 -8.52
CA ARG A 25 2.66 14.41 -7.53
C ARG A 25 1.65 13.47 -8.16
N ARG A 26 1.04 13.89 -9.27
CA ARG A 26 0.04 13.07 -9.98
C ARG A 26 0.66 11.78 -10.50
N ARG A 27 1.85 11.83 -11.09
CA ARG A 27 2.58 10.65 -11.56
C ARG A 27 2.87 9.69 -10.41
N ARG A 28 3.33 10.20 -9.28
CA ARG A 28 3.59 9.39 -8.08
C ARG A 28 2.34 8.70 -7.58
N GLU A 29 1.22 9.41 -7.49
CA GLU A 29 -0.05 8.83 -7.05
C GLU A 29 -0.48 7.68 -7.97
N ILE A 30 -0.35 7.84 -9.28
CA ILE A 30 -0.65 6.79 -10.26
C ILE A 30 0.24 5.57 -10.04
N GLU A 31 1.53 5.76 -9.81
CA GLU A 31 2.49 4.67 -9.58
C GLU A 31 2.24 3.95 -8.25
N LEU A 32 1.90 4.69 -7.19
CA LEU A 32 1.54 4.12 -5.90
C LEU A 32 0.28 3.26 -6.00
N VAL A 33 -0.73 3.73 -6.70
CA VAL A 33 -1.96 2.98 -6.96
C VAL A 33 -1.65 1.74 -7.81
N ALA A 34 -0.82 1.87 -8.83
CA ALA A 34 -0.38 0.74 -9.66
C ALA A 34 0.36 -0.32 -8.84
N PHE A 35 1.24 0.10 -7.93
CA PHE A 35 1.91 -0.81 -7.00
C PHE A 35 0.91 -1.53 -6.09
N PHE A 36 -0.03 -0.80 -5.50
CA PHE A 36 -1.08 -1.37 -4.66
C PHE A 36 -1.92 -2.40 -5.43
N ARG A 37 -2.25 -2.12 -6.70
CA ARG A 37 -2.93 -3.08 -7.59
C ARG A 37 -2.10 -4.33 -7.84
N SER A 38 -0.79 -4.18 -8.00
CA SER A 38 0.13 -5.32 -8.14
C SER A 38 0.14 -6.20 -6.90
N VAL A 39 0.09 -5.59 -5.71
CA VAL A 39 -0.06 -6.33 -4.44
C VAL A 39 -1.41 -7.05 -4.39
N GLU A 40 -2.48 -6.42 -4.80
CA GLU A 40 -3.82 -7.03 -4.87
C GLU A 40 -3.83 -8.26 -5.77
N ILE A 41 -3.21 -8.17 -6.94
CA ILE A 41 -3.07 -9.31 -7.88
C ILE A 41 -2.24 -10.43 -7.25
N ALA A 42 -1.11 -10.09 -6.63
CA ALA A 42 -0.25 -11.07 -5.96
C ALA A 42 -0.95 -11.75 -4.79
N LEU A 43 -1.77 -11.01 -4.02
CA LEU A 43 -2.63 -11.57 -2.97
C LEU A 43 -3.62 -12.58 -3.52
N GLY A 44 -4.27 -12.25 -4.65
CA GLY A 44 -5.19 -13.18 -5.31
C GLY A 44 -4.51 -14.49 -5.72
N GLN A 45 -3.30 -14.42 -6.26
CA GLN A 45 -2.52 -15.60 -6.62
C GLN A 45 -2.11 -16.43 -5.39
N GLU A 46 -1.67 -15.77 -4.33
CA GLU A 46 -1.28 -16.45 -3.09
C GLU A 46 -2.49 -17.06 -2.38
N MET A 47 -3.63 -16.39 -2.41
CA MET A 47 -4.91 -16.94 -1.92
C MET A 47 -5.32 -18.21 -2.66
N MET A 48 -5.15 -18.26 -3.97
CA MET A 48 -5.45 -19.47 -4.75
C MET A 48 -4.63 -20.67 -4.27
N LYS A 49 -3.34 -20.47 -4.01
CA LYS A 49 -2.46 -21.52 -3.48
C LYS A 49 -2.93 -22.00 -2.10
N ALA A 50 -3.19 -21.04 -1.20
CA ALA A 50 -3.68 -21.36 0.15
C ALA A 50 -5.04 -22.07 0.12
N ASN A 51 -5.94 -21.61 -0.75
CA ASN A 51 -7.28 -22.17 -0.89
C ASN A 51 -7.31 -23.62 -1.39
N GLN A 52 -6.35 -24.00 -2.23
CA GLN A 52 -6.22 -25.41 -2.64
C GLN A 52 -6.02 -26.32 -1.42
N GLU A 53 -5.12 -25.93 -0.52
CA GLU A 53 -4.85 -26.71 0.69
C GLU A 53 -5.99 -26.61 1.72
N LEU A 54 -6.57 -25.45 1.90
CA LEU A 54 -7.71 -25.25 2.80
C LEU A 54 -8.91 -26.11 2.39
N ARG A 55 -9.24 -26.13 1.10
CA ARG A 55 -10.33 -26.97 0.57
C ARG A 55 -10.05 -28.46 0.76
N ARG A 56 -8.83 -28.89 0.54
CA ARG A 56 -8.42 -30.28 0.73
C ARG A 56 -8.61 -30.73 2.17
N ARG A 57 -8.47 -29.82 3.13
CA ARG A 57 -8.66 -30.09 4.56
C ARG A 57 -10.07 -29.82 5.07
N GLY A 58 -11.00 -29.42 4.19
CA GLY A 58 -12.36 -29.05 4.59
C GLY A 58 -12.45 -27.75 5.38
N ALA A 59 -11.41 -26.91 5.37
CA ALA A 59 -11.39 -25.62 6.04
C ALA A 59 -12.03 -24.53 5.18
N PRO A 60 -12.57 -23.44 5.80
CA PRO A 60 -13.12 -22.33 5.05
C PRO A 60 -12.05 -21.65 4.17
N PRO A 61 -12.35 -21.36 2.90
CA PRO A 61 -11.41 -20.67 2.01
C PRO A 61 -11.29 -19.20 2.36
N ILE A 62 -10.18 -18.60 1.91
CA ILE A 62 -9.99 -17.15 1.95
C ILE A 62 -10.86 -16.52 0.86
N GLU A 63 -11.63 -15.53 1.23
CA GLU A 63 -12.51 -14.75 0.36
C GLU A 63 -11.97 -13.34 0.15
N GLY A 64 -12.21 -12.77 -1.00
CA GLY A 64 -11.79 -11.44 -1.39
C GLY A 64 -10.87 -11.46 -2.61
N PRO A 65 -10.12 -10.36 -2.87
CA PRO A 65 -10.16 -9.10 -2.14
C PRO A 65 -11.50 -8.33 -2.29
N PHE A 66 -11.98 -7.78 -1.19
CA PHE A 66 -13.15 -6.91 -1.16
C PHE A 66 -12.71 -5.45 -1.04
N ARG A 67 -13.45 -4.55 -1.69
CA ARG A 67 -13.27 -3.11 -1.55
C ARG A 67 -14.39 -2.55 -0.67
N PRO A 68 -14.16 -2.37 0.66
CA PRO A 68 -15.24 -1.97 1.57
C PRO A 68 -15.72 -0.53 1.35
N ARG A 69 -14.85 0.33 0.79
CA ARG A 69 -15.18 1.73 0.52
C ARG A 69 -14.84 2.11 -0.92
N LYS A 70 -15.86 2.60 -1.62
CA LYS A 70 -15.73 3.07 -2.98
C LYS A 70 -14.87 4.34 -3.03
N GLY A 71 -13.86 4.36 -3.90
CA GLY A 71 -12.97 5.51 -4.07
C GLY A 71 -11.76 5.55 -3.14
N GLU A 72 -11.65 4.66 -2.14
CA GLU A 72 -10.48 4.51 -1.30
C GLU A 72 -9.61 3.33 -1.76
N GLU A 73 -8.29 3.50 -1.66
CA GLU A 73 -7.35 2.41 -1.88
C GLU A 73 -7.25 1.55 -0.62
N GLN A 74 -8.24 0.72 -0.45
CA GLN A 74 -8.39 -0.20 0.68
C GLN A 74 -9.01 -1.50 0.20
N ILE A 75 -8.41 -2.62 0.63
CA ILE A 75 -8.92 -3.97 0.36
C ILE A 75 -8.98 -4.79 1.63
N GLU A 76 -9.90 -5.74 1.68
CA GLU A 76 -10.05 -6.69 2.77
C GLU A 76 -10.05 -8.13 2.25
N LEU A 77 -9.45 -9.02 3.02
CA LEU A 77 -9.51 -10.46 2.88
C LEU A 77 -10.20 -11.05 4.10
N SER A 78 -10.88 -12.17 3.95
CA SER A 78 -11.56 -12.86 5.04
C SER A 78 -11.37 -14.38 4.94
N LEU A 79 -11.05 -15.00 6.06
CA LEU A 79 -10.97 -16.45 6.15
C LEU A 79 -12.38 -17.00 6.42
N GLY A 80 -13.11 -17.29 5.34
CA GLY A 80 -14.53 -17.58 5.40
C GLY A 80 -15.39 -16.34 5.68
N PRO A 81 -16.73 -16.47 5.69
CA PRO A 81 -17.62 -15.31 5.82
C PRO A 81 -17.58 -14.65 7.21
N ARG A 82 -17.12 -15.34 8.25
CA ARG A 82 -17.10 -14.87 9.64
C ARG A 82 -15.76 -15.09 10.34
N GLY A 83 -14.75 -15.43 9.59
CA GLY A 83 -13.41 -15.70 10.14
C GLY A 83 -12.55 -14.47 10.29
N ARG A 84 -11.31 -14.72 10.66
CA ARG A 84 -10.25 -13.70 10.71
C ARG A 84 -10.10 -13.04 9.36
N GLY A 85 -9.59 -11.83 9.39
CA GLY A 85 -9.40 -11.06 8.17
C GLY A 85 -8.11 -10.27 8.16
N CYS A 86 -7.90 -9.60 7.06
CA CYS A 86 -6.81 -8.68 6.86
C CYS A 86 -7.30 -7.47 6.06
N ARG A 87 -6.85 -6.29 6.45
CA ARG A 87 -7.15 -5.04 5.76
C ARG A 87 -5.86 -4.38 5.32
N LEU A 88 -5.77 -4.03 4.05
CA LEU A 88 -4.67 -3.26 3.48
C LEU A 88 -5.18 -1.89 3.07
N SER A 89 -4.44 -0.85 3.44
CA SER A 89 -4.79 0.54 3.10
C SER A 89 -3.55 1.27 2.59
N LEU A 90 -3.71 2.05 1.54
CA LEU A 90 -2.68 2.95 1.03
C LEU A 90 -2.89 4.34 1.62
N GLU A 91 -1.88 4.85 2.33
CA GLU A 91 -1.94 6.15 3.02
C GLU A 91 -0.71 7.00 2.69
N SER A 92 -0.89 8.32 2.64
CA SER A 92 0.22 9.26 2.57
C SER A 92 0.77 9.52 3.97
N VAL A 93 2.10 9.39 4.13
CA VAL A 93 2.79 9.67 5.42
C VAL A 93 3.35 11.07 5.41
N ASP A 94 4.10 11.41 4.37
CA ASP A 94 4.72 12.72 4.21
C ASP A 94 4.62 13.16 2.75
N PRO A 95 3.66 14.05 2.42
CA PRO A 95 3.48 14.53 1.05
C PRO A 95 4.68 15.29 0.51
N LEU A 96 5.47 15.96 1.38
CA LEU A 96 6.63 16.73 0.99
C LEU A 96 7.81 15.83 0.62
N MET A 97 8.02 14.78 1.38
CA MET A 97 9.08 13.79 1.15
C MET A 97 8.66 12.70 0.15
N GLY A 98 7.40 12.69 -0.25
CA GLY A 98 6.87 11.68 -1.16
C GLY A 98 6.85 10.29 -0.58
N LEU A 99 6.73 10.18 0.72
CA LEU A 99 6.64 8.93 1.45
C LEU A 99 5.18 8.56 1.67
N SER A 100 4.81 7.37 1.24
CA SER A 100 3.51 6.76 1.49
C SER A 100 3.69 5.46 2.25
N ARG A 101 2.63 4.92 2.79
CA ARG A 101 2.66 3.61 3.44
C ARG A 101 1.50 2.75 3.00
N MET A 102 1.76 1.47 2.96
CA MET A 102 0.72 0.46 2.91
C MET A 102 0.58 -0.13 4.30
N LYS A 103 -0.53 0.18 4.96
CA LYS A 103 -0.85 -0.32 6.28
C LYS A 103 -1.53 -1.67 6.16
N VAL A 104 -1.09 -2.64 6.95
CA VAL A 104 -1.66 -3.98 7.02
C VAL A 104 -2.18 -4.22 8.43
N GLU A 105 -3.46 -4.48 8.56
CA GLU A 105 -4.12 -4.78 9.82
C GLU A 105 -4.70 -6.19 9.80
N LEU A 106 -4.37 -6.99 10.82
CA LEU A 106 -5.01 -8.27 11.03
C LEU A 106 -6.25 -8.08 11.90
N LEU A 107 -7.34 -8.72 11.51
CA LEU A 107 -8.64 -8.62 12.15
C LEU A 107 -9.04 -9.98 12.75
N ASP A 108 -9.59 -9.95 13.96
CA ASP A 108 -10.23 -11.14 14.55
C ASP A 108 -11.64 -11.37 13.98
N GLU A 109 -12.34 -12.36 14.48
CA GLU A 109 -13.69 -12.72 14.05
C GLU A 109 -14.71 -11.61 14.37
N SER A 110 -14.43 -10.77 15.37
CA SER A 110 -15.25 -9.62 15.76
C SER A 110 -14.84 -8.33 15.04
N ARG A 111 -13.92 -8.42 14.07
CA ARG A 111 -13.38 -7.29 13.30
C ARG A 111 -12.56 -6.29 14.11
N ASN A 112 -12.03 -6.72 15.26
CA ASN A 112 -11.06 -5.94 16.02
C ASN A 112 -9.66 -6.13 15.45
N VAL A 113 -8.88 -5.06 15.44
CA VAL A 113 -7.48 -5.11 15.00
C VAL A 113 -6.64 -5.78 16.07
N VAL A 114 -6.04 -6.92 15.73
CA VAL A 114 -5.20 -7.73 16.63
C VAL A 114 -3.73 -7.72 16.26
N GLY A 115 -3.38 -7.15 15.13
CA GLY A 115 -2.01 -6.98 14.68
C GLY A 115 -1.91 -5.89 13.62
N ARG A 116 -0.78 -5.18 13.59
CA ARG A 116 -0.50 -4.13 12.61
C ARG A 116 0.91 -4.29 12.08
N MET A 117 1.05 -4.02 10.80
CA MET A 117 2.33 -3.93 10.10
C MET A 117 2.20 -2.87 9.02
N GLN A 118 3.33 -2.34 8.55
CA GLN A 118 3.33 -1.41 7.44
C GLN A 118 4.54 -1.62 6.55
N TYR A 119 4.36 -1.28 5.28
CA TYR A 119 5.44 -1.10 4.31
C TYR A 119 5.52 0.37 3.95
N LEU A 120 6.71 0.95 4.02
CA LEU A 120 6.95 2.31 3.54
C LEU A 120 7.24 2.25 2.05
N LEU A 121 6.54 3.09 1.28
CA LEU A 121 6.60 3.11 -0.18
C LEU A 121 7.34 4.36 -0.62
N GLU A 122 8.49 4.18 -1.23
CA GLU A 122 9.24 5.23 -1.91
C GLU A 122 9.07 5.08 -3.41
N GLY A 123 8.64 6.14 -4.08
CA GLY A 123 8.53 6.19 -5.53
C GLY A 123 9.29 7.38 -6.08
N GLU A 124 10.31 7.13 -6.88
CA GLU A 124 10.79 8.08 -7.87
C GLU A 124 10.13 7.72 -9.21
N ALA A 125 9.93 8.67 -10.06
CA ALA A 125 9.13 8.69 -11.29
C ALA A 125 8.88 7.40 -12.11
N VAL A 126 9.50 6.27 -11.82
CA VAL A 126 9.38 5.05 -12.62
C VAL A 126 9.18 3.77 -11.79
N ASP A 127 9.52 3.76 -10.50
CA ASP A 127 9.53 2.51 -9.73
C ASP A 127 9.17 2.76 -8.26
N VAL A 128 8.10 2.15 -7.79
CA VAL A 128 7.73 2.17 -6.38
C VAL A 128 8.42 1.01 -5.67
N LYS A 129 9.20 1.32 -4.66
CA LYS A 129 9.89 0.35 -3.83
C LYS A 129 9.26 0.28 -2.44
N ALA A 130 9.00 -0.92 -1.97
CA ALA A 130 8.44 -1.16 -0.65
C ALA A 130 9.53 -1.60 0.33
N TYR A 131 9.54 -0.98 1.50
CA TYR A 131 10.48 -1.25 2.56
C TYR A 131 9.76 -1.45 3.89
N LYS A 132 10.29 -2.32 4.75
CA LYS A 132 9.87 -2.34 6.15
C LYS A 132 10.49 -1.16 6.90
N PRO A 133 9.81 -0.58 7.89
CA PRO A 133 10.39 0.46 8.72
C PRO A 133 11.43 -0.11 9.68
N LEU A 134 12.59 0.57 9.82
CA LEU A 134 13.57 0.31 10.89
C LEU A 134 13.08 0.89 12.22
N VAL A 135 12.60 2.13 12.15
CA VAL A 135 11.94 2.86 13.22
C VAL A 135 10.78 3.61 12.58
N GLU A 136 9.83 4.09 13.39
CA GLU A 136 8.67 4.81 12.90
C GLU A 136 9.07 5.95 11.94
N GLY A 137 8.54 5.93 10.73
CA GLY A 137 8.81 6.92 9.68
C GLY A 137 10.10 6.74 8.87
N PHE A 138 10.94 5.74 9.18
CA PHE A 138 12.20 5.52 8.47
C PHE A 138 12.25 4.11 7.85
N PRO A 139 12.40 3.99 6.52
CA PRO A 139 12.46 2.70 5.85
C PRO A 139 13.79 1.98 6.08
N ASP A 140 13.74 0.66 6.18
CA ASP A 140 14.91 -0.20 6.00
C ASP A 140 15.19 -0.34 4.49
N ARG A 141 16.11 0.46 3.99
CA ARG A 141 16.47 0.48 2.57
C ARG A 141 17.37 -0.68 2.15
N GLY A 142 17.81 -1.51 3.11
CA GLY A 142 18.61 -2.69 2.79
C GLY A 142 17.86 -3.81 2.10
N THR A 143 16.53 -3.86 2.25
CA THR A 143 15.69 -4.92 1.69
C THR A 143 14.45 -4.33 1.00
N VAL A 144 14.36 -4.53 -0.32
CA VAL A 144 13.18 -4.18 -1.12
C VAL A 144 12.25 -5.38 -1.16
N HIS A 145 10.97 -5.15 -0.89
CA HIS A 145 9.92 -6.17 -0.93
C HIS A 145 9.12 -6.05 -2.24
N SER A 146 9.03 -7.13 -2.99
CA SER A 146 8.17 -7.21 -4.16
C SER A 146 6.69 -7.41 -3.76
N PRO A 147 5.73 -7.13 -4.66
CA PRO A 147 4.32 -7.44 -4.40
C PRO A 147 4.11 -8.92 -4.03
N GLU A 148 4.82 -9.85 -4.66
CA GLU A 148 4.74 -11.28 -4.39
C GLU A 148 5.26 -11.64 -2.99
N GLU A 149 6.38 -11.05 -2.57
CA GLU A 149 6.92 -11.23 -1.22
C GLU A 149 5.99 -10.66 -0.15
N ILE A 150 5.37 -9.53 -0.41
CA ILE A 150 4.36 -8.92 0.46
C ILE A 150 3.16 -9.86 0.63
N ALA A 151 2.65 -10.41 -0.46
CA ALA A 151 1.54 -11.36 -0.43
C ALA A 151 1.91 -12.64 0.34
N GLN A 152 3.12 -13.16 0.17
CA GLN A 152 3.63 -14.34 0.87
C GLN A 152 3.79 -14.10 2.38
N GLU A 153 3.90 -12.86 2.81
CA GLU A 153 3.93 -12.50 4.23
C GLU A 153 2.52 -12.31 4.80
N ILE A 154 1.65 -11.65 4.06
CA ILE A 154 0.30 -11.30 4.51
C ILE A 154 -0.62 -12.53 4.63
N VAL A 155 -0.69 -13.38 3.61
CA VAL A 155 -1.61 -14.51 3.59
C VAL A 155 -1.32 -15.50 4.73
N PRO A 156 -0.07 -15.93 4.96
CA PRO A 156 0.23 -16.76 6.13
C PRO A 156 -0.07 -16.07 7.46
N ALA A 157 0.22 -14.77 7.58
CA ALA A 157 -0.05 -14.00 8.80
C ALA A 157 -1.54 -13.97 9.12
N MET A 158 -2.40 -13.79 8.11
CA MET A 158 -3.85 -13.83 8.29
C MET A 158 -4.32 -15.19 8.77
N ILE A 159 -3.80 -16.28 8.20
CA ILE A 159 -4.15 -17.65 8.61
C ILE A 159 -3.72 -17.92 10.05
N ARG A 160 -2.52 -17.50 10.43
CA ARG A 160 -2.02 -17.63 11.81
C ARG A 160 -2.71 -16.70 12.80
N GLY A 161 -3.21 -15.56 12.31
CA GLY A 161 -3.75 -14.49 13.15
C GLY A 161 -2.68 -13.62 13.82
N ARG A 162 -1.44 -13.67 13.32
CA ARG A 162 -0.30 -12.89 13.83
C ARG A 162 0.77 -12.73 12.76
N PHE A 163 1.53 -11.64 12.84
CA PHE A 163 2.77 -11.50 12.08
C PHE A 163 3.89 -12.33 12.75
N ALA A 164 4.72 -12.90 11.92
CA ALA A 164 5.84 -13.72 12.38
C ALA A 164 6.94 -12.85 13.00
#